data_3241e28c609f07e418697441cc48a4d0
#
_entry.id   3241e28c609f07e418697441cc48a4d0
#
_cell.length_a   1.000
_cell.length_b   1.000
_cell.length_c   1.000
_cell.angle_alpha   90.00
_cell.angle_beta   90.00
_cell.angle_gamma   90.00
#
_symmetry.space_group_name_H-M   'P 1'
#
loop_
_entity.id
_entity.type
_entity.pdbx_description
1 polymer ?
#
loop_
_entity_poly.entity_id
_entity_poly.type
_entity_poly.pdbx_seq_one_letter_code
_entity_poly.pdbx_strand_id
1 'polypeptide(L)'
;MSPPDPNDPDADAGAPVDGDSLHGALSDPAPEMAGTSRHTLSRRKFLGWTAAGGAVAAVVAVAVVTDSSSKPGPTSSTGTSGTNAAKGSSTTTTAPHATRATVDGVSLPTSRAIIAENARTGTAWWVTTAQNAGDIEGYADHVSAQVGDTVTLRVNTKATTFHVEAFRMGYYQGIGARRVWQSAEVPGVRQAPPSLIQPTNTIECAWTPSIQIVIGQTWPPGTYLLKLVGATGEQGFVPLCIRDDASTSAILLMEGVTSWQAYNRWGGYSLYYGNKAGALSYIQTPGGGTYANRARIVSFDRPYSHDWASGATDFVGNELPVVFQAEQLGLDISYWTDIDLHERPQLLANHRVVLSMGHDEYWSAPMRNGVQSAVAKGLNVAFLGANACYRQIRLEPSPLGADRHVVCYKSAAEDPMTGKDNSLVTVNWNQSPVNNPESQLTGATYQDIDAQADVVIVDPKSWLLAGTGLTAGQHLPHAMIGEFDRYTPGPSSPNNVDIIAHSVIPNRKNNYADITWYTVSGGGGVLDTGNASWIGQMSNAPLIPSNVLPAPVPGVTDHLLRIMLNVYSVLGTAPASTTNSSTGTWRAVYDVPKNFS
;
A
#
# COMPACT_ATOMS: atom_id res chain seq x y z
N MET A 1 -10.98 -51.42 6.73
CA MET A 1 -11.18 -49.98 6.79
C MET A 1 -12.50 -49.70 6.10
N SER A 2 -13.52 -49.38 6.87
CA SER A 2 -14.87 -49.08 6.37
C SER A 2 -14.87 -47.66 5.78
N PRO A 3 -15.69 -47.35 4.76
CA PRO A 3 -15.80 -45.99 4.21
C PRO A 3 -16.47 -45.07 5.22
N PRO A 4 -16.18 -43.76 5.16
CA PRO A 4 -16.74 -42.76 6.09
C PRO A 4 -18.24 -42.61 5.90
N ASP A 5 -18.91 -42.27 7.01
CA ASP A 5 -20.36 -42.03 7.12
C ASP A 5 -20.75 -40.74 6.38
N PRO A 6 -21.75 -40.74 5.48
CA PRO A 6 -22.16 -39.56 4.74
C PRO A 6 -22.98 -38.53 5.57
N ASN A 7 -23.12 -38.71 6.88
CA ASN A 7 -23.88 -37.80 7.76
C ASN A 7 -23.06 -37.16 8.89
N ASP A 8 -21.73 -37.12 8.77
CA ASP A 8 -20.87 -36.43 9.72
C ASP A 8 -20.93 -34.89 9.48
N PRO A 9 -21.44 -34.09 10.41
CA PRO A 9 -21.55 -32.63 10.23
C PRO A 9 -20.24 -31.86 10.32
N ASP A 10 -19.11 -32.53 10.64
CA ASP A 10 -17.79 -31.91 10.79
C ASP A 10 -16.85 -32.09 9.57
N ALA A 11 -17.36 -32.70 8.48
CA ALA A 11 -16.53 -33.01 7.30
C ALA A 11 -16.34 -31.83 6.32
N ASP A 12 -16.89 -30.64 6.58
CA ASP A 12 -16.91 -29.49 5.62
C ASP A 12 -16.10 -28.27 6.09
N ALA A 13 -15.17 -28.47 7.00
CA ALA A 13 -14.27 -27.39 7.47
C ALA A 13 -12.89 -27.51 6.80
N GLY A 14 -12.79 -27.29 5.48
CA GLY A 14 -11.47 -27.38 4.84
C GLY A 14 -11.37 -27.20 3.33
N ALA A 15 -12.39 -26.68 2.67
CA ALA A 15 -12.21 -26.27 1.27
C ALA A 15 -11.67 -24.83 1.23
N PRO A 16 -10.55 -24.56 0.52
CA PRO A 16 -10.11 -23.18 0.30
C PRO A 16 -11.17 -22.47 -0.53
N VAL A 17 -11.72 -21.38 0.01
CA VAL A 17 -12.56 -20.47 -0.76
C VAL A 17 -11.64 -19.79 -1.77
N ASP A 18 -11.76 -20.15 -3.03
CA ASP A 18 -10.99 -19.53 -4.11
C ASP A 18 -11.32 -18.05 -4.19
N GLY A 19 -10.29 -17.19 -4.06
CA GLY A 19 -10.38 -15.74 -4.19
C GLY A 19 -10.73 -15.24 -5.61
N ASP A 20 -11.40 -16.04 -6.41
CA ASP A 20 -11.64 -15.81 -7.84
C ASP A 20 -12.89 -14.98 -8.16
N SER A 21 -13.75 -14.71 -7.17
CA SER A 21 -15.06 -14.10 -7.45
C SER A 21 -15.04 -12.57 -7.60
N LEU A 22 -14.03 -11.86 -7.09
CA LEU A 22 -13.92 -10.41 -7.30
C LEU A 22 -13.71 -10.00 -8.77
N HIS A 23 -13.17 -10.89 -9.58
CA HIS A 23 -12.85 -10.59 -10.98
C HIS A 23 -13.95 -10.99 -11.96
N GLY A 24 -14.91 -11.80 -11.54
CA GLY A 24 -16.06 -12.20 -12.38
C GLY A 24 -17.21 -11.19 -12.39
N ALA A 25 -17.39 -10.43 -11.32
CA ALA A 25 -18.54 -9.52 -11.18
C ALA A 25 -18.38 -8.19 -11.95
N LEU A 26 -17.19 -7.88 -12.46
CA LEU A 26 -16.93 -6.64 -13.21
C LEU A 26 -16.86 -6.83 -14.73
N SER A 27 -17.10 -8.04 -15.24
CA SER A 27 -16.96 -8.37 -16.67
C SER A 27 -18.18 -9.02 -17.34
N ASP A 28 -19.34 -9.10 -16.71
CA ASP A 28 -20.55 -9.55 -17.41
C ASP A 28 -21.16 -8.39 -18.21
N PRO A 29 -21.30 -8.54 -19.53
CA PRO A 29 -22.06 -7.57 -20.33
C PRO A 29 -23.54 -7.67 -19.95
N ALA A 30 -24.18 -6.53 -19.74
CA ALA A 30 -25.61 -6.42 -19.56
C ALA A 30 -26.37 -7.18 -20.67
N PRO A 31 -27.53 -7.80 -20.38
CA PRO A 31 -28.31 -8.53 -21.38
C PRO A 31 -28.73 -7.58 -22.51
N GLU A 32 -28.50 -8.00 -23.72
CA GLU A 32 -28.94 -7.34 -24.95
C GLU A 32 -30.46 -7.11 -24.91
N MET A 33 -30.86 -5.87 -24.69
CA MET A 33 -32.21 -5.42 -25.02
C MET A 33 -32.23 -5.00 -26.47
N ALA A 34 -32.97 -5.73 -27.26
CA ALA A 34 -33.16 -5.47 -28.67
C ALA A 34 -33.86 -4.12 -28.93
N GLY A 35 -33.30 -3.35 -29.85
CA GLY A 35 -33.98 -2.36 -30.68
C GLY A 35 -34.02 -0.93 -30.17
N THR A 36 -33.30 -0.07 -30.82
CA THR A 36 -33.62 1.12 -31.59
C THR A 36 -32.58 2.24 -31.54
N SER A 37 -32.18 2.63 -32.73
CA SER A 37 -31.68 3.93 -33.23
C SER A 37 -30.35 4.49 -32.66
N ARG A 38 -29.38 4.44 -33.57
CA ARG A 38 -28.14 5.22 -33.55
C ARG A 38 -28.44 6.73 -33.51
N HIS A 39 -28.02 7.42 -32.46
CA HIS A 39 -27.78 8.85 -32.50
C HIS A 39 -26.30 9.13 -32.24
N THR A 40 -25.60 9.52 -33.29
CA THR A 40 -24.27 10.12 -33.26
C THR A 40 -24.31 11.44 -32.50
N LEU A 41 -23.71 11.52 -31.31
CA LEU A 41 -23.53 12.76 -30.59
C LEU A 41 -22.23 13.46 -31.05
N SER A 42 -22.44 14.58 -31.68
CA SER A 42 -21.45 15.53 -32.20
C SER A 42 -20.59 16.14 -31.06
N ARG A 43 -19.30 16.31 -31.35
CA ARG A 43 -18.21 16.88 -30.52
C ARG A 43 -18.39 18.35 -30.07
N ARG A 44 -19.58 18.94 -30.06
CA ARG A 44 -19.82 20.37 -29.83
C ARG A 44 -20.62 20.75 -28.58
N LYS A 45 -20.78 19.85 -27.59
CA LYS A 45 -21.53 20.17 -26.34
C LYS A 45 -20.73 19.93 -25.04
N PHE A 46 -19.41 20.15 -25.05
CA PHE A 46 -18.59 20.03 -23.84
C PHE A 46 -18.04 21.37 -23.34
N LEU A 47 -18.60 22.47 -23.78
CA LEU A 47 -18.26 23.81 -23.30
C LEU A 47 -19.56 24.53 -22.88
N GLY A 48 -20.01 24.31 -21.66
CA GLY A 48 -21.17 25.05 -21.18
C GLY A 48 -21.83 24.51 -19.92
N TRP A 49 -21.03 24.13 -18.89
CA TRP A 49 -21.57 23.98 -17.53
C TRP A 49 -20.46 24.32 -16.51
N THR A 50 -20.15 25.61 -16.47
CA THR A 50 -19.48 26.23 -15.33
C THR A 50 -20.45 27.29 -14.80
N ALA A 51 -21.10 26.98 -13.71
CA ALA A 51 -21.57 27.92 -12.69
C ALA A 51 -22.82 27.32 -11.99
N ALA A 52 -22.63 26.63 -10.91
CA ALA A 52 -23.46 26.61 -9.71
C ALA A 52 -23.14 25.33 -8.90
N GLY A 53 -22.14 25.39 -8.09
CA GLY A 53 -21.81 24.41 -7.07
C GLY A 53 -20.72 25.02 -6.21
N GLY A 54 -21.11 25.68 -5.11
CA GLY A 54 -20.17 26.34 -4.22
C GLY A 54 -19.24 25.29 -3.62
N ALA A 55 -18.00 25.28 -4.05
CA ALA A 55 -16.93 24.59 -3.39
C ALA A 55 -16.63 25.31 -2.08
N VAL A 56 -17.01 24.75 -0.96
CA VAL A 56 -16.43 25.11 0.34
C VAL A 56 -15.03 24.49 0.35
N ALA A 57 -14.07 25.25 -0.15
CA ALA A 57 -12.68 24.96 0.08
C ALA A 57 -12.40 25.26 1.56
N ALA A 58 -12.35 24.23 2.39
CA ALA A 58 -11.79 24.36 3.72
C ALA A 58 -10.30 24.65 3.57
N VAL A 59 -9.94 25.92 3.62
CA VAL A 59 -8.55 26.35 3.75
C VAL A 59 -8.13 25.99 5.16
N VAL A 60 -7.44 24.88 5.32
CA VAL A 60 -6.76 24.55 6.57
C VAL A 60 -5.58 25.51 6.71
N ALA A 61 -5.77 26.59 7.48
CA ALA A 61 -4.69 27.49 7.84
C ALA A 61 -3.80 26.79 8.86
N VAL A 62 -2.64 26.33 8.44
CA VAL A 62 -1.60 25.81 9.34
C VAL A 62 -0.98 27.01 10.06
N ALA A 63 -1.41 27.25 11.30
CA ALA A 63 -0.76 28.23 12.18
C ALA A 63 0.49 27.60 12.79
N VAL A 64 1.65 27.93 12.28
CA VAL A 64 2.94 27.56 12.88
C VAL A 64 3.21 28.51 14.05
N VAL A 65 2.99 28.05 15.27
CA VAL A 65 3.41 28.75 16.48
C VAL A 65 4.87 28.37 16.76
N THR A 66 5.78 29.25 16.42
CA THR A 66 7.18 29.13 16.83
C THR A 66 7.34 29.80 18.20
N ASP A 67 7.58 28.99 19.23
CA ASP A 67 7.97 29.48 20.54
C ASP A 67 9.47 29.83 20.51
N SER A 68 9.77 31.11 20.42
CA SER A 68 11.12 31.65 20.48
C SER A 68 11.25 32.60 21.67
N SER A 69 11.61 32.05 22.82
CA SER A 69 12.07 32.85 23.96
C SER A 69 13.53 32.53 24.29
N SER A 70 14.43 33.32 23.71
CA SER A 70 15.76 33.53 24.30
C SER A 70 16.24 34.94 23.98
N LYS A 71 16.37 35.73 25.05
CA LYS A 71 16.96 37.10 25.02
C LYS A 71 18.47 37.02 24.80
N PRO A 72 19.07 37.98 24.09
CA PRO A 72 20.52 38.12 23.99
C PRO A 72 21.09 38.91 25.16
N GLY A 73 22.19 38.45 25.72
CA GLY A 73 23.07 39.24 26.62
C GLY A 73 24.36 39.64 25.89
N PRO A 74 25.07 40.68 26.34
CA PRO A 74 25.93 41.43 25.45
C PRO A 74 27.39 40.94 25.37
N THR A 75 27.98 41.29 24.24
CA THR A 75 29.35 41.12 23.78
C THR A 75 30.42 41.71 24.70
N SER A 76 31.57 41.08 24.81
CA SER A 76 32.87 41.73 24.95
C SER A 76 33.96 40.98 24.18
N SER A 77 34.66 41.76 23.38
CA SER A 77 35.80 41.41 22.55
C SER A 77 37.08 41.26 23.35
N THR A 78 37.95 40.31 22.97
CA THR A 78 39.41 40.57 22.84
C THR A 78 40.04 39.41 22.05
N GLY A 79 40.84 39.77 21.04
CA GLY A 79 41.53 38.83 20.19
C GLY A 79 42.86 38.33 20.76
N THR A 80 43.33 37.27 20.16
CA THR A 80 44.76 37.09 19.77
C THR A 80 44.91 35.92 18.82
N SER A 81 45.78 36.10 17.88
CA SER A 81 46.23 35.24 16.81
C SER A 81 46.95 33.94 17.25
N GLY A 82 46.74 32.86 16.49
CA GLY A 82 47.55 31.65 16.57
C GLY A 82 47.25 30.67 15.44
N THR A 83 48.20 30.46 14.61
CA THR A 83 48.28 29.65 13.38
C THR A 83 48.14 28.15 13.59
N ASN A 84 47.62 27.49 12.53
CA ASN A 84 47.86 26.15 12.00
C ASN A 84 46.99 24.97 12.43
N ALA A 85 46.34 24.45 11.47
CA ALA A 85 46.38 23.07 10.92
C ALA A 85 45.00 22.70 10.36
N ALA A 86 44.92 22.50 9.07
CA ALA A 86 43.78 21.92 8.37
C ALA A 86 43.49 20.50 8.88
N LYS A 87 42.36 20.32 9.55
CA LYS A 87 41.68 19.02 9.69
C LYS A 87 40.37 19.12 8.93
N GLY A 88 40.18 18.17 8.00
CA GLY A 88 38.97 18.05 7.21
C GLY A 88 37.73 18.06 8.10
N SER A 89 36.91 19.05 7.92
CA SER A 89 35.58 19.14 8.52
C SER A 89 34.66 18.23 7.74
N SER A 90 34.36 17.05 8.28
CA SER A 90 33.17 16.33 7.90
C SER A 90 31.99 17.18 8.32
N THR A 91 31.31 17.81 7.38
CA THR A 91 30.00 18.41 7.60
C THR A 91 29.03 17.26 7.91
N THR A 92 28.83 16.97 9.17
CA THR A 92 27.64 16.25 9.64
C THR A 92 26.44 17.10 9.25
N THR A 93 25.74 16.69 8.21
CA THR A 93 24.41 17.18 7.89
C THR A 93 23.52 16.74 9.05
N THR A 94 23.24 17.65 9.98
CA THR A 94 22.21 17.45 11.00
C THR A 94 20.90 17.20 10.27
N ALA A 95 20.30 16.04 10.53
CA ALA A 95 18.96 15.68 10.05
C ALA A 95 17.99 16.85 10.39
N PRO A 96 17.08 17.20 9.49
CA PRO A 96 16.11 18.26 9.75
C PRO A 96 15.29 17.87 10.98
N HIS A 97 15.33 18.71 12.02
CA HIS A 97 14.60 18.46 13.27
C HIS A 97 13.12 18.31 13.00
N ALA A 98 12.52 17.18 13.38
CA ALA A 98 11.09 17.00 13.43
C ALA A 98 10.46 18.14 14.24
N THR A 99 9.43 18.75 13.70
CA THR A 99 8.63 19.78 14.35
C THR A 99 7.26 19.21 14.68
N ARG A 100 6.44 19.96 15.41
CA ARG A 100 5.04 19.57 15.63
C ARG A 100 4.13 20.70 15.15
N ALA A 101 3.04 20.31 14.50
CA ALA A 101 1.96 21.22 14.14
C ALA A 101 0.66 20.76 14.79
N THR A 102 -0.28 21.68 14.97
CA THR A 102 -1.62 21.33 15.47
C THR A 102 -2.64 21.53 14.36
N VAL A 103 -3.37 20.47 14.02
CA VAL A 103 -4.45 20.46 13.05
C VAL A 103 -5.70 19.94 13.75
N ASP A 104 -6.79 20.69 13.72
CA ASP A 104 -8.07 20.36 14.39
C ASP A 104 -7.90 19.93 15.86
N GLY A 105 -6.99 20.60 16.57
CA GLY A 105 -6.67 20.27 17.97
C GLY A 105 -5.77 19.06 18.16
N VAL A 106 -5.33 18.37 17.10
CA VAL A 106 -4.43 17.22 17.15
C VAL A 106 -2.99 17.66 16.89
N SER A 107 -2.07 17.28 17.76
CA SER A 107 -0.63 17.54 17.59
C SER A 107 0.00 16.46 16.72
N LEU A 108 0.60 16.82 15.60
CA LEU A 108 1.16 15.92 14.59
C LEU A 108 2.69 16.07 14.50
N PRO A 109 3.46 14.97 14.31
CA PRO A 109 4.86 15.08 13.93
C PRO A 109 4.96 15.60 12.50
N THR A 110 5.73 16.66 12.27
CA THR A 110 5.85 17.32 10.97
C THR A 110 7.31 17.51 10.56
N SER A 111 7.56 17.58 9.25
CA SER A 111 8.87 17.80 8.65
C SER A 111 8.88 19.10 7.83
N ARG A 112 9.84 19.97 8.12
CA ARG A 112 10.05 21.18 7.31
C ARG A 112 10.40 20.85 5.86
N ALA A 113 11.07 19.74 5.63
CA ALA A 113 11.43 19.29 4.28
C ALA A 113 10.19 18.92 3.46
N ILE A 114 9.27 18.15 4.05
CA ILE A 114 7.99 17.76 3.42
C ILE A 114 7.11 18.98 3.17
N ILE A 115 6.99 19.89 4.15
CA ILE A 115 6.25 21.15 4.00
C ILE A 115 6.82 21.99 2.85
N ALA A 116 8.15 22.16 2.80
CA ALA A 116 8.81 22.92 1.75
C ALA A 116 8.69 22.29 0.37
N GLU A 117 8.73 20.94 0.30
CA GLU A 117 8.55 20.23 -0.95
C GLU A 117 7.13 20.43 -1.49
N ASN A 118 6.10 20.29 -0.67
CA ASN A 118 4.70 20.45 -1.07
C ASN A 118 4.27 21.91 -1.33
N ALA A 119 5.08 22.87 -0.90
CA ALA A 119 4.90 24.29 -1.27
C ALA A 119 5.35 24.60 -2.72
N ARG A 120 6.06 23.68 -3.37
CA ARG A 120 6.47 23.83 -4.78
C ARG A 120 5.27 23.67 -5.71
N THR A 121 5.38 24.27 -6.90
CA THR A 121 4.35 24.12 -7.93
C THR A 121 4.23 22.67 -8.39
N GLY A 122 3.02 22.11 -8.30
CA GLY A 122 2.69 20.80 -8.81
C GLY A 122 2.66 20.74 -10.34
N THR A 123 2.71 19.53 -10.87
CA THR A 123 2.61 19.25 -12.30
C THR A 123 1.64 18.07 -12.50
N ALA A 124 0.63 18.24 -13.36
CA ALA A 124 -0.29 17.17 -13.68
C ALA A 124 0.45 15.98 -14.32
N TRP A 125 0.27 14.80 -13.74
CA TRP A 125 1.03 13.60 -14.11
C TRP A 125 0.27 12.60 -14.97
N TRP A 126 -1.02 12.78 -15.15
CA TRP A 126 -1.93 11.80 -15.73
C TRP A 126 -1.35 11.04 -16.92
N VAL A 127 -1.41 9.72 -16.83
CA VAL A 127 -1.28 8.82 -17.95
C VAL A 127 -2.68 8.70 -18.57
N THR A 128 -2.83 9.06 -19.83
CA THR A 128 -4.13 8.94 -20.50
C THR A 128 -4.50 7.48 -20.69
N THR A 129 -5.74 7.12 -20.34
CA THR A 129 -6.23 5.74 -20.35
C THR A 129 -6.46 5.13 -21.75
N ALA A 130 -6.36 5.94 -22.80
CA ALA A 130 -6.59 5.49 -24.18
C ALA A 130 -5.34 4.85 -24.80
N GLN A 131 -4.71 3.91 -24.07
CA GLN A 131 -3.48 3.27 -24.53
C GLN A 131 -3.73 1.82 -24.89
N ASN A 132 -3.20 1.40 -26.03
CA ASN A 132 -3.16 -0.01 -26.35
C ASN A 132 -2.01 -0.67 -25.60
N ALA A 133 -2.28 -1.82 -24.98
CA ALA A 133 -1.24 -2.61 -24.35
C ALA A 133 -0.07 -2.86 -25.32
N GLY A 134 1.15 -2.63 -24.87
CA GLY A 134 2.36 -2.80 -25.65
C GLY A 134 2.72 -1.63 -26.58
N ASP A 135 2.03 -0.48 -26.53
CA ASP A 135 2.46 0.69 -27.29
C ASP A 135 3.73 1.31 -26.69
N ILE A 136 3.74 1.51 -25.36
CA ILE A 136 4.94 1.80 -24.57
C ILE A 136 4.77 1.22 -23.18
N GLU A 137 5.74 0.45 -22.73
CA GLU A 137 5.73 -0.22 -21.44
C GLU A 137 7.17 -0.45 -20.97
N GLY A 138 7.38 -0.61 -19.67
CA GLY A 138 8.72 -0.79 -19.13
C GLY A 138 8.73 -1.30 -17.71
N TYR A 139 9.94 -1.62 -17.23
CA TYR A 139 10.22 -1.96 -15.85
C TYR A 139 11.62 -1.50 -15.45
N ALA A 140 11.83 -1.36 -14.14
CA ALA A 140 13.12 -0.99 -13.56
C ALA A 140 13.84 -2.22 -13.00
N ASP A 141 15.18 -2.16 -12.94
CA ASP A 141 15.98 -3.16 -12.23
C ASP A 141 15.90 -3.04 -10.68
N HIS A 142 15.25 -2.00 -10.17
CA HIS A 142 15.00 -1.76 -8.75
C HIS A 142 13.53 -1.40 -8.51
N VAL A 143 12.96 -1.83 -7.37
CA VAL A 143 11.65 -1.36 -6.89
C VAL A 143 11.80 -0.12 -6.03
N SER A 144 12.94 0.02 -5.36
CA SER A 144 13.32 1.20 -4.58
C SER A 144 14.79 1.57 -4.82
N ALA A 145 15.11 2.86 -4.62
CA ALA A 145 16.46 3.39 -4.73
C ALA A 145 16.67 4.55 -3.75
N GLN A 146 17.89 4.93 -3.49
CA GLN A 146 18.25 6.12 -2.71
C GLN A 146 19.20 7.03 -3.49
N VAL A 147 19.45 8.22 -2.96
CA VAL A 147 20.39 9.17 -3.55
C VAL A 147 21.78 8.53 -3.72
N GLY A 148 22.29 8.59 -4.93
CA GLY A 148 23.56 7.97 -5.36
C GLY A 148 23.38 6.67 -6.15
N ASP A 149 22.24 6.01 -6.05
CA ASP A 149 21.95 4.80 -6.81
C ASP A 149 21.72 5.12 -8.31
N THR A 150 21.94 4.11 -9.15
CA THR A 150 21.61 4.17 -10.59
C THR A 150 20.52 3.15 -10.87
N VAL A 151 19.38 3.60 -11.36
CA VAL A 151 18.24 2.77 -11.78
C VAL A 151 18.26 2.61 -13.30
N THR A 152 18.16 1.38 -13.77
CA THR A 152 18.11 1.07 -15.20
C THR A 152 16.67 0.75 -15.61
N LEU A 153 16.12 1.53 -16.54
CA LEU A 153 14.86 1.19 -17.18
C LEU A 153 15.07 0.39 -18.46
N ARG A 154 14.18 -0.57 -18.64
CA ARG A 154 14.03 -1.37 -19.85
C ARG A 154 12.65 -1.08 -20.43
N VAL A 155 12.63 -0.47 -21.60
CA VAL A 155 11.40 0.04 -22.24
C VAL A 155 11.20 -0.63 -23.58
N ASN A 156 9.98 -1.12 -23.81
CA ASN A 156 9.50 -1.63 -25.09
C ASN A 156 8.54 -0.62 -25.71
N THR A 157 8.81 -0.19 -26.94
CA THR A 157 7.91 0.71 -27.66
C THR A 157 8.04 0.59 -29.16
N LYS A 158 6.94 0.95 -29.88
CA LYS A 158 6.93 1.15 -31.35
C LYS A 158 7.34 2.56 -31.75
N ALA A 159 7.29 3.52 -30.83
CA ALA A 159 7.69 4.88 -31.10
C ALA A 159 9.15 4.94 -31.53
N THR A 160 9.50 5.87 -32.40
CA THR A 160 10.89 6.08 -32.86
C THR A 160 11.80 6.57 -31.75
N THR A 161 11.24 7.40 -30.86
CA THR A 161 11.90 7.87 -29.62
C THR A 161 10.88 7.94 -28.50
N PHE A 162 11.38 8.03 -27.27
CA PHE A 162 10.59 8.33 -26.09
C PHE A 162 11.44 9.13 -25.10
N HIS A 163 10.78 9.75 -24.12
CA HIS A 163 11.46 10.28 -22.95
C HIS A 163 10.78 9.82 -21.66
N VAL A 164 11.47 10.00 -20.56
CA VAL A 164 10.99 9.63 -19.22
C VAL A 164 10.81 10.91 -18.40
N GLU A 165 9.64 11.05 -17.80
CA GLU A 165 9.33 12.09 -16.83
C GLU A 165 9.18 11.49 -15.44
N ALA A 166 9.97 11.91 -14.46
CA ALA A 166 9.89 11.43 -13.08
C ALA A 166 8.94 12.31 -12.26
N PHE A 167 7.79 11.76 -11.91
CA PHE A 167 6.79 12.43 -11.07
C PHE A 167 6.87 11.90 -9.64
N ARG A 168 7.22 12.78 -8.68
CA ARG A 168 7.05 12.49 -7.27
C ARG A 168 5.61 12.73 -6.88
N MET A 169 4.97 11.70 -6.29
CA MET A 169 3.61 11.78 -5.80
C MET A 169 3.56 12.48 -4.44
N GLY A 170 2.51 13.20 -4.16
CA GLY A 170 2.35 13.98 -2.93
C GLY A 170 1.12 14.89 -2.97
N TYR A 171 1.13 16.00 -2.25
CA TYR A 171 0.01 16.94 -2.23
C TYR A 171 0.14 18.06 -3.28
N TYR A 172 1.24 18.81 -3.26
CA TYR A 172 1.56 19.91 -4.19
C TYR A 172 0.40 20.85 -4.45
N GLN A 173 -0.17 21.41 -3.38
CA GLN A 173 -1.32 22.33 -3.42
C GLN A 173 -2.58 21.72 -4.09
N GLY A 174 -2.77 20.41 -3.96
CA GLY A 174 -3.91 19.68 -4.52
C GLY A 174 -3.68 19.11 -5.92
N ILE A 175 -2.53 19.38 -6.55
CA ILE A 175 -2.20 18.81 -7.88
C ILE A 175 -1.85 17.31 -7.79
N GLY A 176 -1.32 16.86 -6.64
CA GLY A 176 -1.03 15.46 -6.35
C GLY A 176 0.31 14.93 -6.82
N ALA A 177 1.03 15.66 -7.65
CA ALA A 177 2.35 15.28 -8.12
C ALA A 177 3.19 16.47 -8.56
N ARG A 178 4.51 16.28 -8.63
CA ARG A 178 5.46 17.22 -9.21
C ARG A 178 6.47 16.49 -10.07
N ARG A 179 6.68 16.95 -11.31
CA ARG A 179 7.78 16.48 -12.14
C ARG A 179 9.12 16.97 -11.58
N VAL A 180 9.92 16.01 -11.12
CA VAL A 180 11.24 16.26 -10.51
C VAL A 180 12.34 16.30 -11.57
N TRP A 181 12.20 15.44 -12.59
CA TRP A 181 13.22 15.24 -13.60
C TRP A 181 12.59 14.79 -14.94
N GLN A 182 13.31 15.03 -16.02
CA GLN A 182 12.97 14.55 -17.35
C GLN A 182 14.25 14.17 -18.11
N SER A 183 14.22 13.06 -18.85
CA SER A 183 15.31 12.64 -19.72
C SER A 183 15.36 13.47 -21.00
N ALA A 184 16.49 13.40 -21.71
CA ALA A 184 16.53 13.63 -23.13
C ALA A 184 15.74 12.55 -23.87
N GLU A 185 15.51 12.75 -25.18
CA GLU A 185 14.92 11.73 -26.05
C GLU A 185 15.84 10.51 -26.14
N VAL A 186 15.25 9.33 -25.99
CA VAL A 186 15.89 8.02 -26.04
C VAL A 186 15.38 7.28 -27.28
N PRO A 187 16.22 6.60 -28.06
CA PRO A 187 15.76 5.76 -29.16
C PRO A 187 14.76 4.70 -28.69
N GLY A 188 13.63 4.61 -29.37
CA GLY A 188 12.62 3.57 -29.12
C GLY A 188 13.10 2.22 -29.69
N VAL A 189 12.86 1.16 -28.94
CA VAL A 189 13.23 -0.20 -29.32
C VAL A 189 12.05 -1.15 -29.08
N ARG A 190 11.77 -2.00 -30.06
CA ARG A 190 10.97 -3.20 -29.85
C ARG A 190 11.82 -4.25 -29.17
N GLN A 191 11.47 -4.57 -27.94
CA GLN A 191 12.15 -5.58 -27.14
C GLN A 191 11.70 -6.99 -27.55
N ALA A 192 12.50 -7.98 -27.15
CA ALA A 192 12.13 -9.37 -27.34
C ALA A 192 10.85 -9.76 -26.60
N PRO A 193 10.06 -10.72 -27.09
CA PRO A 193 8.94 -11.28 -26.35
C PRO A 193 9.39 -11.79 -24.97
N PRO A 194 8.51 -11.74 -23.94
CA PRO A 194 8.82 -12.34 -22.65
C PRO A 194 8.95 -13.85 -22.75
N SER A 195 9.64 -14.44 -21.80
CA SER A 195 9.72 -15.88 -21.61
C SER A 195 8.61 -16.36 -20.66
N LEU A 196 8.03 -17.52 -20.96
CA LEU A 196 7.20 -18.29 -20.04
C LEU A 196 8.01 -19.45 -19.47
N ILE A 197 8.44 -19.33 -18.23
CA ILE A 197 9.34 -20.29 -17.56
C ILE A 197 8.50 -21.38 -16.91
N GLN A 198 8.73 -22.62 -17.31
CA GLN A 198 8.04 -23.79 -16.78
C GLN A 198 8.90 -24.48 -15.67
N PRO A 199 8.30 -25.18 -14.71
CA PRO A 199 6.86 -25.47 -14.54
C PRO A 199 6.09 -24.40 -13.75
N THR A 200 6.72 -23.31 -13.36
CA THR A 200 6.17 -22.29 -12.45
C THR A 200 5.26 -21.27 -13.11
N ASN A 201 5.14 -21.32 -14.45
CA ASN A 201 4.40 -20.34 -15.26
C ASN A 201 4.87 -18.90 -15.01
N THR A 202 6.16 -18.70 -14.77
CA THR A 202 6.74 -17.37 -14.53
C THR A 202 6.91 -16.62 -15.83
N ILE A 203 6.41 -15.39 -15.89
CA ILE A 203 6.67 -14.45 -16.99
C ILE A 203 7.86 -13.58 -16.62
N GLU A 204 8.88 -13.58 -17.48
CA GLU A 204 10.08 -12.78 -17.32
C GLU A 204 10.58 -12.21 -18.64
N CYS A 205 11.10 -10.99 -18.61
CA CYS A 205 11.64 -10.29 -19.75
C CYS A 205 13.16 -10.19 -19.69
N ALA A 206 13.84 -10.60 -20.75
CA ALA A 206 15.27 -10.39 -20.93
C ALA A 206 15.53 -9.13 -21.80
N TRP A 207 14.86 -8.01 -21.50
CA TRP A 207 14.98 -6.79 -22.29
C TRP A 207 16.32 -6.11 -22.10
N THR A 208 16.82 -5.50 -23.16
CA THR A 208 18.04 -4.70 -23.10
C THR A 208 17.79 -3.37 -22.35
N PRO A 209 18.80 -2.85 -21.62
CA PRO A 209 18.71 -1.52 -21.01
C PRO A 209 18.38 -0.44 -22.02
N SER A 210 17.45 0.44 -21.69
CA SER A 210 17.06 1.58 -22.52
C SER A 210 17.65 2.90 -22.03
N ILE A 211 17.63 3.12 -20.70
CA ILE A 211 18.17 4.32 -20.07
C ILE A 211 18.61 4.03 -18.64
N GLN A 212 19.68 4.67 -18.20
CA GLN A 212 20.13 4.70 -16.80
C GLN A 212 19.81 6.07 -16.19
N ILE A 213 19.24 6.05 -14.99
CA ILE A 213 18.84 7.24 -14.22
C ILE A 213 19.63 7.25 -12.92
N VAL A 214 20.48 8.24 -12.74
CA VAL A 214 21.18 8.47 -11.47
C VAL A 214 20.26 9.24 -10.55
N ILE A 215 19.96 8.68 -9.38
CA ILE A 215 19.14 9.33 -8.34
C ILE A 215 20.00 10.40 -7.66
N GLY A 216 19.74 11.65 -8.00
CA GLY A 216 20.52 12.80 -7.50
C GLY A 216 19.93 13.42 -6.24
N GLN A 217 20.65 14.39 -5.66
CA GLN A 217 20.25 15.15 -4.47
C GLN A 217 18.94 15.93 -4.64
N THR A 218 18.49 16.14 -5.87
CA THR A 218 17.22 16.84 -6.18
C THR A 218 16.00 15.94 -6.19
N TRP A 219 16.19 14.65 -5.89
CA TRP A 219 15.10 13.65 -5.78
C TRP A 219 14.74 13.45 -4.30
N PRO A 220 13.73 14.16 -3.76
CA PRO A 220 13.31 13.93 -2.39
C PRO A 220 12.75 12.50 -2.22
N PRO A 221 12.88 11.88 -1.04
CA PRO A 221 12.22 10.60 -0.75
C PRO A 221 10.72 10.68 -1.03
N GLY A 222 10.15 9.58 -1.52
CA GLY A 222 8.73 9.50 -1.89
C GLY A 222 8.45 8.42 -2.92
N THR A 223 7.18 8.18 -3.19
CA THR A 223 6.73 7.36 -4.32
C THR A 223 6.86 8.15 -5.62
N TYR A 224 7.43 7.52 -6.61
CA TYR A 224 7.59 8.08 -7.95
C TYR A 224 6.86 7.25 -9.00
N LEU A 225 6.22 7.93 -9.94
CA LEU A 225 5.77 7.33 -11.19
C LEU A 225 6.65 7.87 -12.32
N LEU A 226 7.49 6.99 -12.88
CA LEU A 226 8.35 7.31 -14.03
C LEU A 226 7.49 7.17 -15.28
N LYS A 227 6.93 8.29 -15.74
CA LYS A 227 6.06 8.34 -16.91
C LYS A 227 6.89 8.20 -18.17
N LEU A 228 6.57 7.22 -18.99
CA LEU A 228 7.13 6.99 -20.32
C LEU A 228 6.26 7.72 -21.33
N VAL A 229 6.86 8.53 -22.19
CA VAL A 229 6.15 9.30 -23.21
C VAL A 229 6.79 9.05 -24.56
N GLY A 230 6.09 8.35 -25.45
CA GLY A 230 6.51 8.10 -26.82
C GLY A 230 6.29 9.29 -27.74
N ALA A 231 7.07 9.35 -28.83
CA ALA A 231 7.10 10.48 -29.78
C ALA A 231 5.74 10.75 -30.44
N THR A 232 4.82 9.77 -30.51
CA THR A 232 3.48 9.92 -31.09
C THR A 232 2.37 9.99 -30.05
N GLY A 233 2.75 10.15 -28.74
CA GLY A 233 1.83 10.40 -27.64
C GLY A 233 1.48 9.16 -26.84
N GLU A 234 2.14 8.03 -27.08
CA GLU A 234 2.03 6.84 -26.24
C GLU A 234 2.50 7.15 -24.83
N GLN A 235 1.81 6.62 -23.82
CA GLN A 235 2.14 6.83 -22.41
C GLN A 235 2.05 5.54 -21.61
N GLY A 236 2.94 5.39 -20.67
CA GLY A 236 2.95 4.34 -19.67
C GLY A 236 3.66 4.85 -18.42
N PHE A 237 3.78 4.03 -17.40
CA PHE A 237 4.58 4.41 -16.24
C PHE A 237 5.25 3.20 -15.57
N VAL A 238 6.34 3.46 -14.87
CA VAL A 238 7.06 2.51 -14.03
C VAL A 238 7.11 3.10 -12.62
N PRO A 239 6.58 2.41 -11.59
CA PRO A 239 6.69 2.88 -10.21
C PRO A 239 8.11 2.71 -9.68
N LEU A 240 8.52 3.60 -8.78
CA LEU A 240 9.80 3.55 -8.08
C LEU A 240 9.68 4.26 -6.74
N CYS A 241 10.06 3.60 -5.65
CA CYS A 241 10.19 4.24 -4.35
C CYS A 241 11.57 4.89 -4.21
N ILE A 242 11.63 6.17 -3.86
CA ILE A 242 12.90 6.79 -3.44
C ILE A 242 12.90 6.85 -1.91
N ARG A 243 13.80 6.05 -1.31
CA ARG A 243 13.95 5.91 0.13
C ARG A 243 15.15 6.71 0.66
N ASP A 244 15.22 6.82 1.98
CA ASP A 244 16.38 7.34 2.71
C ASP A 244 16.65 6.42 3.91
N ASP A 245 17.65 5.55 3.81
CA ASP A 245 18.01 4.58 4.85
C ASP A 245 18.58 5.26 6.12
N ALA A 246 19.00 6.50 6.02
CA ALA A 246 19.44 7.31 7.17
C ALA A 246 18.30 8.08 7.85
N SER A 247 17.08 7.98 7.31
CA SER A 247 15.92 8.68 7.87
C SER A 247 15.61 8.25 9.28
N THR A 248 15.25 9.23 10.12
CA THR A 248 14.71 9.04 11.47
C THR A 248 13.30 9.63 11.56
N SER A 249 12.61 9.74 10.47
CA SER A 249 11.23 10.22 10.42
C SER A 249 10.32 9.41 11.33
N ALA A 250 9.39 10.08 11.97
CA ALA A 250 8.48 9.43 12.91
C ALA A 250 7.61 8.34 12.24
N ILE A 251 7.18 8.58 11.01
CA ILE A 251 6.24 7.74 10.27
C ILE A 251 6.93 7.14 9.04
N LEU A 252 6.86 5.83 8.89
CA LEU A 252 7.29 5.11 7.70
C LEU A 252 6.06 4.66 6.91
N LEU A 253 5.91 5.15 5.69
CA LEU A 253 4.89 4.71 4.74
C LEU A 253 5.46 3.53 3.94
N MET A 254 4.77 2.39 3.94
CA MET A 254 5.22 1.16 3.29
C MET A 254 4.29 0.77 2.16
N GLU A 255 4.85 0.66 0.95
CA GLU A 255 4.18 0.25 -0.28
C GLU A 255 4.20 -1.26 -0.43
N GLY A 256 3.04 -1.88 -0.71
CA GLY A 256 2.88 -3.33 -0.85
C GLY A 256 3.26 -3.87 -2.23
N VAL A 257 4.51 -3.63 -2.68
CA VAL A 257 4.92 -3.97 -4.06
C VAL A 257 4.91 -5.47 -4.36
N THR A 258 5.04 -6.34 -3.35
CA THR A 258 4.90 -7.80 -3.52
C THR A 258 3.45 -8.17 -3.84
N SER A 259 2.47 -7.49 -3.22
CA SER A 259 1.05 -7.64 -3.55
C SER A 259 0.76 -7.09 -4.94
N TRP A 260 1.31 -5.92 -5.30
CA TRP A 260 1.16 -5.42 -6.68
C TRP A 260 1.66 -6.44 -7.70
N GLN A 261 2.79 -7.10 -7.43
CA GLN A 261 3.34 -8.09 -8.36
C GLN A 261 2.54 -9.39 -8.38
N ALA A 262 1.98 -9.79 -7.23
CA ALA A 262 1.13 -10.98 -7.12
C ALA A 262 -0.12 -10.90 -8.00
N TYR A 263 -0.71 -9.72 -8.12
CA TYR A 263 -1.90 -9.44 -8.94
C TYR A 263 -1.56 -8.95 -10.35
N ASN A 264 -0.30 -8.68 -10.65
CA ASN A 264 0.12 -8.20 -11.98
C ASN A 264 -0.16 -9.26 -13.07
N ARG A 265 -1.09 -8.96 -13.97
CA ARG A 265 -1.51 -9.88 -15.05
C ARG A 265 -0.74 -9.68 -16.37
N TRP A 266 0.25 -8.80 -16.39
CA TRP A 266 1.03 -8.57 -17.60
C TRP A 266 1.65 -9.88 -18.12
N GLY A 267 1.57 -10.11 -19.42
CA GLY A 267 1.99 -11.36 -20.04
C GLY A 267 0.99 -12.51 -19.91
N GLY A 268 -0.18 -12.30 -19.27
CA GLY A 268 -1.27 -13.27 -19.14
C GLY A 268 -1.15 -14.21 -17.94
N TYR A 269 -0.29 -13.87 -16.94
CA TYR A 269 -0.08 -14.70 -15.75
C TYR A 269 0.14 -13.85 -14.50
N SER A 270 -0.53 -14.25 -13.41
CA SER A 270 -0.36 -13.72 -12.06
C SER A 270 -0.42 -14.87 -11.06
N LEU A 271 -0.31 -14.60 -9.75
CA LEU A 271 -0.49 -15.65 -8.73
C LEU A 271 -1.95 -16.16 -8.63
N TYR A 272 -2.88 -15.58 -9.37
CA TYR A 272 -4.30 -15.98 -9.41
C TYR A 272 -4.76 -16.45 -10.79
N TYR A 273 -4.01 -16.15 -11.83
CA TYR A 273 -4.46 -16.29 -13.20
C TYR A 273 -3.36 -16.84 -14.12
N GLY A 274 -3.73 -17.67 -15.07
CA GLY A 274 -2.87 -18.10 -16.16
C GLY A 274 -3.68 -18.50 -17.39
N ASN A 275 -3.18 -18.20 -18.59
CA ASN A 275 -3.83 -18.54 -19.86
C ASN A 275 -4.06 -20.04 -19.99
N LYS A 276 -5.24 -20.44 -20.48
CA LYS A 276 -5.64 -21.86 -20.62
C LYS A 276 -4.70 -22.68 -21.51
N ALA A 277 -4.12 -22.08 -22.52
CA ALA A 277 -3.26 -22.75 -23.49
C ALA A 277 -1.75 -22.66 -23.14
N GLY A 278 -1.38 -22.12 -21.97
CA GLY A 278 0.02 -21.82 -21.66
C GLY A 278 0.62 -20.79 -22.63
N ALA A 279 -0.23 -20.01 -23.31
CA ALA A 279 0.18 -19.04 -24.30
C ALA A 279 0.49 -17.69 -23.64
N LEU A 280 1.54 -17.03 -24.10
CA LEU A 280 1.81 -15.63 -23.80
C LEU A 280 0.69 -14.75 -24.39
N SER A 281 0.21 -13.80 -23.62
CA SER A 281 -0.70 -12.78 -24.11
C SER A 281 -0.32 -11.43 -23.52
N TYR A 282 0.04 -10.48 -24.37
CA TYR A 282 0.24 -9.08 -23.98
C TYR A 282 -1.08 -8.37 -23.67
N ILE A 283 -2.19 -8.94 -24.16
CA ILE A 283 -3.53 -8.44 -23.94
C ILE A 283 -4.22 -9.47 -23.06
N GLN A 284 -4.69 -9.03 -21.91
CA GLN A 284 -5.56 -9.83 -21.09
C GLN A 284 -6.86 -10.11 -21.87
N THR A 285 -7.09 -11.38 -22.17
CA THR A 285 -8.37 -11.78 -22.78
C THR A 285 -9.35 -12.07 -21.65
N PRO A 286 -10.40 -11.27 -21.45
CA PRO A 286 -11.41 -11.54 -20.44
C PRO A 286 -11.94 -12.98 -20.57
N GLY A 287 -11.98 -13.73 -19.46
CA GLY A 287 -12.52 -15.09 -19.43
C GLY A 287 -11.64 -16.21 -20.03
N GLY A 288 -10.41 -15.90 -20.48
CA GLY A 288 -9.53 -16.86 -21.14
C GLY A 288 -8.69 -17.74 -20.22
N GLY A 289 -8.40 -17.30 -18.98
CA GLY A 289 -7.49 -17.97 -18.06
C GLY A 289 -8.17 -18.73 -16.93
N THR A 290 -7.36 -19.46 -16.15
CA THR A 290 -7.82 -20.22 -14.97
C THR A 290 -6.85 -20.11 -13.81
N TYR A 291 -7.35 -20.33 -12.60
CA TYR A 291 -6.53 -20.43 -11.38
C TYR A 291 -5.57 -21.62 -11.45
N ALA A 292 -5.96 -22.73 -12.04
CA ALA A 292 -5.11 -23.91 -12.18
C ALA A 292 -3.81 -23.63 -12.96
N ASN A 293 -3.88 -22.70 -13.94
CA ASN A 293 -2.75 -22.30 -14.77
C ASN A 293 -1.99 -21.09 -14.22
N ARG A 294 -2.33 -20.60 -13.02
CA ARG A 294 -1.66 -19.44 -12.40
C ARG A 294 -0.15 -19.58 -12.36
N ALA A 295 0.57 -18.48 -12.27
CA ALA A 295 1.98 -18.48 -11.92
C ALA A 295 2.16 -18.98 -10.47
N ARG A 296 3.30 -19.63 -10.18
CA ARG A 296 3.77 -19.96 -8.83
C ARG A 296 4.89 -19.03 -8.40
N ILE A 297 5.47 -18.37 -9.37
CA ILE A 297 6.50 -17.33 -9.19
C ILE A 297 6.12 -16.17 -10.10
N VAL A 298 6.14 -14.97 -9.58
CA VAL A 298 6.02 -13.73 -10.37
C VAL A 298 7.29 -12.92 -10.25
N SER A 299 7.67 -12.25 -11.34
CA SER A 299 8.94 -11.54 -11.44
C SER A 299 8.74 -10.03 -11.51
N PHE A 300 9.62 -9.26 -10.84
CA PHE A 300 9.76 -7.82 -11.06
C PHE A 300 10.44 -7.49 -12.39
N ASP A 301 10.97 -8.49 -13.11
CA ASP A 301 11.62 -8.33 -14.42
C ASP A 301 10.61 -8.36 -15.56
N ARG A 302 9.50 -7.65 -15.38
CA ARG A 302 8.44 -7.45 -16.38
C ARG A 302 7.67 -6.16 -16.10
N PRO A 303 7.02 -5.56 -17.11
CA PRO A 303 6.11 -4.45 -16.90
C PRO A 303 4.94 -4.79 -15.97
N TYR A 304 4.30 -3.77 -15.43
CA TYR A 304 3.01 -3.91 -14.78
C TYR A 304 1.86 -3.82 -15.79
N SER A 305 0.80 -4.57 -15.53
CA SER A 305 -0.47 -4.37 -16.24
C SER A 305 -1.06 -3.01 -15.87
N HIS A 306 -1.80 -2.43 -16.81
CA HIS A 306 -2.51 -1.17 -16.61
C HIS A 306 -3.98 -1.40 -16.21
N ASP A 307 -4.29 -2.61 -15.78
CA ASP A 307 -5.62 -2.95 -15.31
C ASP A 307 -5.89 -2.32 -13.95
N TRP A 308 -7.16 -2.11 -13.69
CA TRP A 308 -7.71 -1.62 -12.45
C TRP A 308 -7.40 -2.50 -11.25
N ALA A 309 -7.02 -1.88 -10.12
CA ALA A 309 -6.76 -2.53 -8.85
C ALA A 309 -5.83 -3.75 -8.98
N SER A 310 -4.97 -3.77 -10.00
CA SER A 310 -3.96 -4.81 -10.18
C SER A 310 -2.64 -4.21 -10.64
N GLY A 311 -1.54 -4.82 -10.21
CA GLY A 311 -0.22 -4.30 -10.50
C GLY A 311 0.00 -2.92 -9.86
N ALA A 312 0.76 -2.05 -10.49
CA ALA A 312 1.12 -0.74 -9.95
C ALA A 312 -0.05 0.26 -9.85
N THR A 313 -1.21 -0.02 -10.43
CA THR A 313 -2.41 0.80 -10.24
C THR A 313 -3.01 0.65 -8.86
N ASP A 314 -2.63 -0.37 -8.11
CA ASP A 314 -2.99 -0.55 -6.72
C ASP A 314 -2.50 0.61 -5.84
N PHE A 315 -1.30 1.11 -6.11
CA PHE A 315 -0.81 2.34 -5.48
C PHE A 315 -1.81 3.49 -5.61
N VAL A 316 -2.32 3.74 -6.81
CA VAL A 316 -3.21 4.88 -7.08
C VAL A 316 -4.53 4.76 -6.32
N GLY A 317 -5.06 3.53 -6.19
CA GLY A 317 -6.33 3.25 -5.52
C GLY A 317 -6.22 3.13 -4.00
N ASN A 318 -5.24 2.38 -3.55
CA ASN A 318 -5.20 1.87 -2.18
C ASN A 318 -4.09 2.49 -1.32
N GLU A 319 -3.18 3.33 -1.87
CA GLU A 319 -2.07 3.89 -1.12
C GLU A 319 -1.96 5.42 -1.28
N LEU A 320 -2.13 5.94 -2.49
CA LEU A 320 -2.01 7.37 -2.79
C LEU A 320 -2.85 8.29 -1.89
N PRO A 321 -4.09 7.97 -1.48
CA PRO A 321 -4.85 8.83 -0.58
C PRO A 321 -4.17 9.06 0.77
N VAL A 322 -3.47 8.06 1.33
CA VAL A 322 -2.66 8.21 2.55
C VAL A 322 -1.45 9.10 2.29
N VAL A 323 -0.72 8.83 1.21
CA VAL A 323 0.42 9.67 0.78
C VAL A 323 -0.02 11.12 0.61
N PHE A 324 -1.13 11.34 -0.11
CA PHE A 324 -1.67 12.68 -0.36
C PHE A 324 -2.01 13.42 0.94
N GLN A 325 -2.71 12.77 1.88
CA GLN A 325 -3.04 13.39 3.17
C GLN A 325 -1.79 13.64 4.02
N ALA A 326 -0.88 12.68 4.11
CA ALA A 326 0.34 12.80 4.90
C ALA A 326 1.23 13.94 4.40
N GLU A 327 1.37 14.07 3.10
CA GLU A 327 2.10 15.14 2.43
C GLU A 327 1.38 16.51 2.60
N GLN A 328 0.04 16.54 2.51
CA GLN A 328 -0.77 17.74 2.76
C GLN A 328 -0.55 18.29 4.17
N LEU A 329 -0.52 17.40 5.14
CA LEU A 329 -0.30 17.74 6.55
C LEU A 329 1.17 18.07 6.88
N GLY A 330 2.08 17.87 5.92
CA GLY A 330 3.51 18.05 6.11
C GLY A 330 4.11 17.13 7.16
N LEU A 331 3.60 15.89 7.26
CA LEU A 331 4.03 14.93 8.28
C LEU A 331 5.52 14.58 8.16
N ASP A 332 6.10 14.15 9.27
CA ASP A 332 7.46 13.65 9.34
C ASP A 332 7.51 12.19 8.86
N ILE A 333 7.56 12.01 7.54
CA ILE A 333 7.42 10.75 6.84
C ILE A 333 8.68 10.34 6.09
N SER A 334 8.85 9.03 5.94
CA SER A 334 9.76 8.35 5.03
C SER A 334 9.01 7.27 4.25
N TYR A 335 9.64 6.71 3.23
CA TYR A 335 9.03 5.77 2.30
C TYR A 335 9.87 4.52 2.14
N TRP A 336 9.23 3.36 2.18
CA TRP A 336 9.78 2.05 1.86
C TRP A 336 8.81 1.24 1.02
N THR A 337 9.36 0.21 0.38
CA THR A 337 8.60 -0.94 -0.11
C THR A 337 8.71 -2.10 0.89
N ASP A 338 7.86 -3.10 0.77
CA ASP A 338 7.98 -4.36 1.51
C ASP A 338 9.27 -5.13 1.17
N ILE A 339 9.87 -4.94 -0.03
CA ILE A 339 11.22 -5.44 -0.34
C ILE A 339 12.27 -4.78 0.57
N ASP A 340 12.16 -3.47 0.83
CA ASP A 340 13.05 -2.78 1.76
C ASP A 340 12.89 -3.31 3.18
N LEU A 341 11.66 -3.64 3.57
CA LEU A 341 11.39 -4.30 4.85
C LEU A 341 12.03 -5.69 4.92
N HIS A 342 12.00 -6.46 3.83
CA HIS A 342 12.68 -7.76 3.75
C HIS A 342 14.18 -7.63 3.97
N GLU A 343 14.81 -6.72 3.24
CA GLU A 343 16.27 -6.59 3.20
C GLU A 343 16.86 -5.93 4.46
N ARG A 344 16.13 -4.99 5.07
CA ARG A 344 16.68 -4.13 6.14
C ARG A 344 15.75 -3.88 7.33
N PRO A 345 15.12 -4.94 7.90
CA PRO A 345 14.14 -4.80 8.99
C PRO A 345 14.72 -4.15 10.26
N GLN A 346 16.06 -4.17 10.44
CA GLN A 346 16.71 -3.55 11.57
C GLN A 346 16.58 -2.02 11.58
N LEU A 347 16.37 -1.38 10.43
CA LEU A 347 16.20 0.08 10.31
C LEU A 347 14.81 0.54 10.79
N LEU A 348 13.85 -0.37 11.01
CA LEU A 348 12.59 -0.05 11.67
C LEU A 348 12.78 0.65 13.02
N ALA A 349 13.91 0.40 13.71
CA ALA A 349 14.25 1.06 14.96
C ALA A 349 14.41 2.58 14.85
N ASN A 350 14.57 3.11 13.66
CA ASN A 350 14.69 4.54 13.38
C ASN A 350 13.33 5.27 13.41
N HIS A 351 12.23 4.54 13.36
CA HIS A 351 10.88 5.07 13.22
C HIS A 351 10.01 4.85 14.46
N ARG A 352 8.84 5.47 14.54
CA ARG A 352 7.85 5.30 15.60
C ARG A 352 6.68 4.45 15.18
N VAL A 353 6.32 4.53 13.90
CA VAL A 353 5.23 3.75 13.32
C VAL A 353 5.55 3.37 11.89
N VAL A 354 5.13 2.16 11.51
CA VAL A 354 4.97 1.73 10.12
C VAL A 354 3.49 1.75 9.77
N LEU A 355 3.15 2.40 8.67
CA LEU A 355 1.84 2.32 8.05
C LEU A 355 1.96 1.40 6.83
N SER A 356 1.47 0.17 6.96
CA SER A 356 1.25 -0.76 5.86
C SER A 356 0.01 -0.28 5.11
N MET A 357 0.21 0.17 3.87
CA MET A 357 -0.83 0.85 3.10
C MET A 357 -1.58 -0.14 2.22
N GLY A 358 -2.90 -0.03 2.21
CA GLY A 358 -3.77 -0.75 1.28
C GLY A 358 -3.72 -2.27 1.40
N HIS A 359 -3.65 -2.94 0.26
CA HIS A 359 -3.67 -4.38 0.15
C HIS A 359 -2.26 -4.98 0.24
N ASP A 360 -1.82 -5.29 1.44
CA ASP A 360 -0.45 -5.76 1.74
C ASP A 360 -0.47 -7.23 2.22
N GLU A 361 -0.85 -8.14 1.31
CA GLU A 361 -1.17 -9.55 1.56
C GLU A 361 0.08 -10.45 1.65
N TYR A 362 1.13 -10.18 0.87
CA TYR A 362 2.23 -11.12 0.57
C TYR A 362 3.50 -10.78 1.35
N TRP A 363 3.74 -11.47 2.45
CA TRP A 363 4.87 -11.20 3.35
C TRP A 363 5.85 -12.37 3.45
N SER A 364 7.13 -12.08 3.41
CA SER A 364 8.19 -13.04 3.72
C SER A 364 8.40 -13.19 5.24
N ALA A 365 9.05 -14.28 5.65
CA ALA A 365 9.40 -14.48 7.06
C ALA A 365 10.32 -13.36 7.62
N PRO A 366 11.34 -12.85 6.92
CA PRO A 366 12.12 -11.69 7.37
C PRO A 366 11.27 -10.44 7.61
N MET A 367 10.32 -10.09 6.73
CA MET A 367 9.40 -8.95 6.91
C MET A 367 8.62 -9.09 8.20
N ARG A 368 7.91 -10.22 8.36
CA ARG A 368 7.06 -10.48 9.51
C ARG A 368 7.84 -10.51 10.82
N ASN A 369 8.95 -11.25 10.88
CA ASN A 369 9.79 -11.37 12.06
C ASN A 369 10.43 -10.02 12.44
N GLY A 370 10.81 -9.22 11.44
CA GLY A 370 11.34 -7.88 11.61
C GLY A 370 10.33 -6.96 12.30
N VAL A 371 9.11 -6.93 11.79
CA VAL A 371 8.03 -6.11 12.38
C VAL A 371 7.65 -6.59 13.77
N GLN A 372 7.47 -7.90 13.99
CA GLN A 372 7.17 -8.45 15.33
C GLN A 372 8.25 -8.09 16.34
N SER A 373 9.54 -8.22 15.94
CA SER A 373 10.67 -7.84 16.80
C SER A 373 10.69 -6.34 17.09
N ALA A 374 10.35 -5.49 16.13
CA ALA A 374 10.32 -4.05 16.31
C ALA A 374 9.13 -3.62 17.18
N VAL A 375 7.95 -4.23 17.02
CA VAL A 375 6.78 -3.99 17.89
C VAL A 375 7.09 -4.33 19.34
N ALA A 376 7.76 -5.45 19.58
CA ALA A 376 8.20 -5.81 20.94
C ALA A 376 9.16 -4.77 21.56
N LYS A 377 9.82 -3.94 20.75
CA LYS A 377 10.76 -2.88 21.18
C LYS A 377 10.14 -1.47 21.15
N GLY A 378 8.85 -1.34 20.85
CA GLY A 378 8.14 -0.06 20.93
C GLY A 378 7.71 0.54 19.60
N LEU A 379 7.99 -0.09 18.45
CA LEU A 379 7.44 0.34 17.17
C LEU A 379 5.93 0.12 17.18
N ASN A 380 5.17 1.10 16.72
CA ASN A 380 3.75 0.93 16.42
C ASN A 380 3.55 0.49 14.97
N VAL A 381 2.43 -0.17 14.69
CA VAL A 381 2.05 -0.58 13.34
C VAL A 381 0.58 -0.26 13.09
N ALA A 382 0.25 0.19 11.89
CA ALA A 382 -1.13 0.24 11.43
C ALA A 382 -1.24 -0.45 10.06
N PHE A 383 -2.09 -1.48 10.00
CA PHE A 383 -2.54 -2.09 8.76
C PHE A 383 -3.78 -1.35 8.28
N LEU A 384 -3.62 -0.59 7.18
CA LEU A 384 -4.66 0.31 6.67
C LEU A 384 -5.44 -0.34 5.50
N GLY A 385 -5.83 -1.57 5.70
CA GLY A 385 -6.51 -2.38 4.70
C GLY A 385 -7.17 -3.60 5.34
N ALA A 386 -7.26 -4.68 4.58
CA ALA A 386 -7.60 -6.01 5.04
C ALA A 386 -6.72 -7.04 4.35
N ASN A 387 -6.79 -8.30 4.79
CA ASN A 387 -5.97 -9.39 4.26
C ASN A 387 -4.46 -9.15 4.44
N ALA A 388 -4.08 -8.33 5.40
CA ALA A 388 -2.69 -7.96 5.65
C ALA A 388 -1.87 -9.15 6.16
N CYS A 389 -0.63 -9.31 5.64
CA CYS A 389 0.29 -10.37 6.06
C CYS A 389 -0.35 -11.78 6.02
N TYR A 390 -1.20 -12.08 5.01
CA TYR A 390 -1.96 -13.31 4.96
C TYR A 390 -1.19 -14.47 4.32
N ARG A 391 -0.40 -14.19 3.26
CA ARG A 391 0.34 -15.21 2.52
C ARG A 391 1.83 -15.16 2.81
N GLN A 392 2.39 -16.32 3.19
CA GLN A 392 3.84 -16.45 3.24
C GLN A 392 4.42 -16.56 1.83
N ILE A 393 5.43 -15.74 1.56
CA ILE A 393 6.23 -15.80 0.34
C ILE A 393 7.70 -16.05 0.63
N ARG A 394 8.44 -16.46 -0.40
CA ARG A 394 9.91 -16.37 -0.47
C ARG A 394 10.28 -15.34 -1.53
N LEU A 395 11.37 -14.64 -1.29
CA LEU A 395 12.02 -13.84 -2.33
C LEU A 395 13.23 -14.60 -2.85
N GLU A 396 13.36 -14.68 -4.16
CA GLU A 396 14.45 -15.37 -4.84
C GLU A 396 15.07 -14.46 -5.90
N PRO A 397 16.37 -14.65 -6.25
CA PRO A 397 17.02 -13.83 -7.25
C PRO A 397 16.52 -14.12 -8.66
N SER A 398 16.60 -13.10 -9.54
CA SER A 398 16.53 -13.20 -10.98
C SER A 398 17.89 -12.90 -11.62
N PRO A 399 18.01 -12.97 -12.95
CA PRO A 399 19.21 -12.50 -13.64
C PRO A 399 19.55 -11.01 -13.42
N LEU A 400 18.58 -10.18 -12.97
CA LEU A 400 18.80 -8.74 -12.75
C LEU A 400 19.17 -8.39 -11.30
N GLY A 401 19.05 -9.32 -10.36
CA GLY A 401 19.44 -9.05 -8.97
C GLY A 401 18.78 -9.98 -7.95
N ALA A 402 19.05 -9.71 -6.67
CA ALA A 402 18.41 -10.37 -5.54
C ALA A 402 16.93 -9.96 -5.43
N ASP A 403 16.12 -10.79 -4.76
CA ASP A 403 14.76 -10.51 -4.32
C ASP A 403 13.79 -10.03 -5.43
N ARG A 404 14.05 -10.47 -6.67
CA ARG A 404 13.24 -10.09 -7.82
C ARG A 404 12.13 -11.07 -8.21
N HIS A 405 12.14 -12.25 -7.63
CA HIS A 405 11.09 -13.25 -7.77
C HIS A 405 10.26 -13.35 -6.48
N VAL A 406 8.97 -13.16 -6.61
CA VAL A 406 8.01 -13.44 -5.53
C VAL A 406 7.49 -14.85 -5.72
N VAL A 407 7.92 -15.77 -4.86
CA VAL A 407 7.54 -17.19 -4.90
C VAL A 407 6.35 -17.43 -4.00
N CYS A 408 5.23 -17.89 -4.56
CA CYS A 408 4.04 -18.25 -3.81
C CYS A 408 3.26 -19.37 -4.51
N TYR A 409 3.47 -20.60 -4.07
CA TYR A 409 2.76 -21.76 -4.61
C TYR A 409 1.30 -21.83 -4.16
N LYS A 410 0.95 -21.22 -3.03
CA LYS A 410 -0.38 -21.28 -2.38
C LYS A 410 -0.85 -22.70 -2.04
N SER A 411 0.04 -23.68 -2.10
CA SER A 411 -0.26 -25.08 -1.88
C SER A 411 0.98 -25.80 -1.38
N ALA A 412 0.91 -26.40 -0.20
CA ALA A 412 2.01 -27.21 0.33
C ALA A 412 2.33 -28.42 -0.57
N ALA A 413 1.33 -28.98 -1.26
CA ALA A 413 1.54 -30.11 -2.17
C ALA A 413 2.32 -29.71 -3.44
N GLU A 414 2.26 -28.45 -3.84
CA GLU A 414 2.97 -27.94 -5.02
C GLU A 414 4.35 -27.37 -4.68
N ASP A 415 4.56 -26.91 -3.42
CA ASP A 415 5.80 -26.21 -3.04
C ASP A 415 6.96 -27.20 -2.83
N PRO A 416 8.08 -27.05 -3.57
CA PRO A 416 9.23 -27.96 -3.48
C PRO A 416 9.96 -27.92 -2.13
N MET A 417 9.63 -26.98 -1.24
CA MET A 417 10.20 -26.90 0.12
C MET A 417 9.47 -27.82 1.10
N THR A 418 8.28 -28.30 0.77
CA THR A 418 7.53 -29.22 1.64
C THR A 418 8.33 -30.48 1.94
N GLY A 419 8.52 -30.77 3.21
CA GLY A 419 9.32 -31.90 3.69
C GLY A 419 10.83 -31.68 3.65
N LYS A 420 11.31 -30.56 3.11
CA LYS A 420 12.73 -30.16 3.15
C LYS A 420 12.96 -29.08 4.21
N ASP A 421 12.22 -27.99 4.10
CA ASP A 421 12.18 -26.91 5.08
C ASP A 421 10.75 -26.34 5.13
N ASN A 422 9.96 -26.86 6.04
CA ASN A 422 8.55 -26.49 6.18
C ASN A 422 8.33 -25.03 6.57
N SER A 423 9.34 -24.36 7.15
CA SER A 423 9.25 -22.93 7.48
C SER A 423 9.27 -22.02 6.26
N LEU A 424 9.71 -22.53 5.11
CA LEU A 424 9.80 -21.83 3.84
C LEU A 424 8.65 -22.14 2.88
N VAL A 425 7.70 -22.99 3.26
CA VAL A 425 6.57 -23.37 2.39
C VAL A 425 5.62 -22.18 2.22
N THR A 426 5.28 -21.86 0.98
CA THR A 426 4.50 -20.68 0.62
C THR A 426 3.00 -20.98 0.54
N VAL A 427 2.37 -20.97 1.69
CA VAL A 427 0.92 -21.12 1.93
C VAL A 427 0.41 -19.92 2.71
N ASN A 428 -0.86 -19.91 3.11
CA ASN A 428 -1.33 -18.94 4.10
C ASN A 428 -0.57 -19.17 5.42
N TRP A 429 -0.25 -18.11 6.13
CA TRP A 429 0.49 -18.21 7.39
C TRP A 429 -0.15 -19.16 8.41
N ASN A 430 -1.49 -19.23 8.43
CA ASN A 430 -2.24 -20.11 9.33
C ASN A 430 -2.31 -21.57 8.88
N GLN A 431 -1.90 -21.90 7.65
CA GLN A 431 -1.98 -23.25 7.11
C GLN A 431 -0.76 -24.12 7.45
N SER A 432 -0.98 -25.44 7.53
CA SER A 432 0.10 -26.42 7.62
C SER A 432 0.92 -26.43 6.30
N PRO A 433 2.27 -26.58 6.40
CA PRO A 433 3.05 -26.90 7.57
C PRO A 433 3.56 -25.66 8.37
N VAL A 434 3.23 -24.45 7.95
CA VAL A 434 3.73 -23.20 8.57
C VAL A 434 3.10 -22.96 9.94
N ASN A 435 1.77 -23.04 10.07
CA ASN A 435 1.02 -22.94 11.32
C ASN A 435 1.38 -21.71 12.18
N ASN A 436 1.58 -20.56 11.57
CA ASN A 436 1.94 -19.30 12.22
C ASN A 436 0.93 -18.20 11.80
N PRO A 437 -0.30 -18.20 12.36
CA PRO A 437 -1.38 -17.33 11.89
C PRO A 437 -1.01 -15.85 11.86
N GLU A 438 -1.52 -15.13 10.87
CA GLU A 438 -1.36 -13.68 10.71
C GLU A 438 -1.86 -12.91 11.94
N SER A 439 -2.91 -13.40 12.60
CA SER A 439 -3.50 -12.78 13.80
C SER A 439 -2.53 -12.58 14.96
N GLN A 440 -1.41 -13.31 15.00
CA GLN A 440 -0.35 -13.08 15.99
C GLN A 440 0.34 -11.72 15.81
N LEU A 441 0.30 -11.15 14.59
CA LEU A 441 0.85 -9.85 14.28
C LEU A 441 -0.24 -8.81 14.07
N THR A 442 -1.24 -9.09 13.22
CA THR A 442 -2.27 -8.11 12.86
C THR A 442 -3.33 -7.92 13.96
N GLY A 443 -3.54 -8.94 14.80
CA GLY A 443 -4.62 -8.95 15.79
C GLY A 443 -5.97 -9.39 15.20
N ALA A 444 -6.04 -9.62 13.90
CA ALA A 444 -7.24 -10.06 13.18
C ALA A 444 -6.89 -11.18 12.20
N THR A 445 -7.89 -11.80 11.62
CA THR A 445 -7.77 -12.90 10.65
C THR A 445 -8.65 -12.59 9.45
N TYR A 446 -8.09 -12.74 8.26
CA TYR A 446 -8.83 -12.63 7.00
C TYR A 446 -10.06 -13.56 6.97
N GLN A 447 -11.17 -13.06 6.46
CA GLN A 447 -12.43 -13.79 6.41
C GLN A 447 -12.92 -14.07 4.99
N ASP A 448 -13.09 -13.01 4.18
CA ASP A 448 -13.68 -13.14 2.84
C ASP A 448 -13.52 -11.82 2.04
N ILE A 449 -13.95 -11.84 0.77
CA ILE A 449 -13.75 -10.74 -0.19
C ILE A 449 -15.03 -9.96 -0.55
N ASP A 450 -16.21 -10.45 -0.23
CA ASP A 450 -17.49 -9.92 -0.75
C ASP A 450 -18.21 -8.99 0.24
N ALA A 451 -17.49 -8.26 1.10
CA ALA A 451 -18.14 -7.33 2.00
C ALA A 451 -18.76 -6.16 1.22
N GLN A 452 -20.03 -5.88 1.53
CA GLN A 452 -20.72 -4.62 1.25
C GLN A 452 -21.52 -4.27 2.49
N ALA A 453 -20.89 -3.52 3.39
CA ALA A 453 -21.43 -3.30 4.74
C ALA A 453 -21.13 -1.88 5.23
N ASP A 454 -21.80 -1.52 6.32
CA ASP A 454 -21.47 -0.33 7.10
C ASP A 454 -20.37 -0.68 8.12
N VAL A 455 -19.52 0.29 8.45
CA VAL A 455 -18.68 0.19 9.64
C VAL A 455 -19.52 0.59 10.86
N VAL A 456 -19.67 -0.30 11.85
CA VAL A 456 -20.52 -0.09 13.03
C VAL A 456 -19.65 0.10 14.27
N ILE A 457 -19.73 1.28 14.89
CA ILE A 457 -18.93 1.65 16.05
C ILE A 457 -19.43 0.93 17.31
N VAL A 458 -18.50 0.31 18.06
CA VAL A 458 -18.83 -0.33 19.35
C VAL A 458 -18.07 0.29 20.53
N ASP A 459 -16.86 0.82 20.30
CA ASP A 459 -16.10 1.55 21.34
C ASP A 459 -15.84 3.02 20.95
N PRO A 460 -16.80 3.92 21.21
CA PRO A 460 -16.64 5.34 20.89
C PRO A 460 -15.63 6.07 21.78
N LYS A 461 -15.11 5.42 22.84
CA LYS A 461 -14.10 5.99 23.74
C LYS A 461 -12.67 5.66 23.29
N SER A 462 -12.51 4.83 22.29
CA SER A 462 -11.21 4.52 21.73
C SER A 462 -10.48 5.80 21.32
N TRP A 463 -9.17 5.83 21.58
CA TRP A 463 -8.30 6.91 21.12
C TRP A 463 -8.42 7.17 19.60
N LEU A 464 -8.68 6.10 18.85
CA LEU A 464 -8.85 6.15 17.39
C LEU A 464 -9.98 7.08 16.97
N LEU A 465 -11.06 7.12 17.73
CA LEU A 465 -12.28 7.89 17.43
C LEU A 465 -12.33 9.25 18.11
N ALA A 466 -11.26 9.67 18.79
CA ALA A 466 -11.23 10.94 19.49
C ALA A 466 -11.52 12.13 18.55
N GLY A 467 -12.50 12.96 18.92
CA GLY A 467 -12.91 14.14 18.17
C GLY A 467 -13.70 13.89 16.88
N THR A 468 -14.10 12.65 16.60
CA THR A 468 -15.00 12.33 15.48
C THR A 468 -16.47 12.61 15.77
N GLY A 469 -16.86 12.64 17.05
CA GLY A 469 -18.26 12.71 17.48
C GLY A 469 -19.05 11.42 17.29
N LEU A 470 -18.42 10.33 16.84
CA LEU A 470 -19.06 9.03 16.65
C LEU A 470 -19.50 8.42 17.98
N THR A 471 -20.64 7.75 17.98
CA THR A 471 -21.25 7.12 19.15
C THR A 471 -21.43 5.63 18.98
N ALA A 472 -21.60 4.88 20.07
CA ALA A 472 -21.84 3.44 20.00
C ALA A 472 -23.13 3.13 19.21
N GLY A 473 -23.07 2.13 18.34
CA GLY A 473 -24.15 1.76 17.43
C GLY A 473 -24.29 2.67 16.20
N GLN A 474 -23.44 3.69 16.06
CA GLN A 474 -23.47 4.52 14.85
C GLN A 474 -22.86 3.79 13.67
N HIS A 475 -23.49 3.94 12.52
CA HIS A 475 -23.07 3.37 11.25
C HIS A 475 -22.34 4.42 10.42
N LEU A 476 -21.21 4.02 9.81
CA LEU A 476 -20.61 4.69 8.67
C LEU A 476 -21.07 3.93 7.41
N PRO A 477 -22.06 4.47 6.68
CA PRO A 477 -22.74 3.71 5.64
C PRO A 477 -21.81 3.40 4.46
N HIS A 478 -21.88 2.17 3.96
CA HIS A 478 -21.11 1.68 2.82
C HIS A 478 -19.60 1.93 2.92
N ALA A 479 -19.07 2.05 4.14
CA ALA A 479 -17.66 2.29 4.37
C ALA A 479 -16.79 1.04 4.22
N MET A 480 -17.40 -0.14 4.09
CA MET A 480 -16.71 -1.42 3.97
C MET A 480 -17.08 -2.11 2.65
N ILE A 481 -16.10 -2.29 1.78
CA ILE A 481 -16.26 -2.92 0.47
C ILE A 481 -15.06 -3.81 0.20
N GLY A 482 -15.32 -5.03 -0.28
CA GLY A 482 -14.29 -5.99 -0.67
C GLY A 482 -13.83 -6.89 0.47
N GLU A 483 -12.54 -7.04 0.66
CA GLU A 483 -11.94 -7.88 1.68
C GLU A 483 -12.12 -7.33 3.09
N PHE A 484 -12.25 -8.25 4.07
CA PHE A 484 -12.41 -7.86 5.47
C PHE A 484 -11.78 -8.87 6.43
N ASP A 485 -11.34 -8.35 7.57
CA ASP A 485 -10.72 -9.11 8.64
C ASP A 485 -11.59 -9.09 9.90
N ARG A 486 -11.39 -10.08 10.76
CA ARG A 486 -12.12 -10.24 12.01
C ARG A 486 -11.19 -10.71 13.13
N TYR A 487 -11.41 -10.24 14.34
CA TYR A 487 -10.82 -10.87 15.51
C TYR A 487 -11.37 -12.28 15.71
N THR A 488 -10.47 -13.25 15.78
CA THR A 488 -10.82 -14.65 16.07
C THR A 488 -10.13 -15.04 17.38
N PRO A 489 -10.89 -15.23 18.49
CA PRO A 489 -10.31 -15.67 19.73
C PRO A 489 -9.64 -17.04 19.59
N GLY A 490 -8.43 -17.17 20.13
CA GLY A 490 -7.68 -18.42 20.06
C GLY A 490 -6.28 -18.30 20.67
N PRO A 491 -5.56 -19.43 20.80
CA PRO A 491 -4.24 -19.44 21.42
C PRO A 491 -3.18 -18.65 20.62
N SER A 492 -3.47 -18.41 19.35
CA SER A 492 -2.57 -17.66 18.46
C SER A 492 -2.89 -16.19 18.36
N SER A 493 -4.03 -15.72 18.86
CA SER A 493 -4.43 -14.32 18.82
C SER A 493 -4.08 -13.59 20.11
N PRO A 494 -3.72 -12.29 20.09
CA PRO A 494 -3.52 -11.52 21.31
C PRO A 494 -4.80 -11.50 22.17
N ASN A 495 -4.66 -11.68 23.49
CA ASN A 495 -5.82 -11.76 24.40
C ASN A 495 -6.33 -10.39 24.87
N ASN A 496 -5.59 -9.32 24.59
CA ASN A 496 -5.89 -7.96 25.03
C ASN A 496 -6.38 -7.06 23.87
N VAL A 497 -7.00 -7.65 22.85
CA VAL A 497 -7.51 -6.90 21.70
C VAL A 497 -8.74 -6.09 22.11
N ASP A 498 -8.74 -4.82 21.78
CA ASP A 498 -9.91 -3.96 21.82
C ASP A 498 -10.58 -3.95 20.44
N ILE A 499 -11.89 -4.17 20.40
CA ILE A 499 -12.71 -4.06 19.20
C ILE A 499 -13.31 -2.65 19.19
N ILE A 500 -12.96 -1.87 18.18
CA ILE A 500 -13.40 -0.48 18.03
C ILE A 500 -14.68 -0.38 17.20
N ALA A 501 -14.73 -1.17 16.13
CA ALA A 501 -15.93 -1.38 15.32
C ALA A 501 -16.16 -2.88 15.14
N HIS A 502 -17.44 -3.27 15.09
CA HIS A 502 -17.89 -4.65 14.91
C HIS A 502 -19.08 -4.65 13.96
N SER A 503 -18.84 -5.06 12.73
CA SER A 503 -19.73 -4.85 11.60
C SER A 503 -20.29 -6.18 11.10
N VAL A 504 -21.61 -6.35 11.12
CA VAL A 504 -22.25 -7.53 10.54
C VAL A 504 -22.12 -7.48 9.01
N ILE A 505 -21.65 -8.56 8.42
CA ILE A 505 -21.59 -8.69 6.96
C ILE A 505 -22.92 -9.25 6.47
N PRO A 506 -23.69 -8.49 5.67
CA PRO A 506 -24.98 -8.94 5.15
C PRO A 506 -24.83 -10.23 4.35
N ASN A 507 -25.84 -11.10 4.44
CA ASN A 507 -25.91 -12.38 3.73
C ASN A 507 -24.84 -13.43 4.10
N ARG A 508 -24.03 -13.18 5.13
CA ARG A 508 -23.04 -14.11 5.69
C ARG A 508 -23.43 -14.44 7.14
N LYS A 509 -23.93 -15.66 7.38
CA LYS A 509 -24.36 -16.07 8.73
C LYS A 509 -23.18 -16.07 9.70
N ASN A 510 -23.31 -15.36 10.82
CA ASN A 510 -22.29 -15.24 11.86
C ASN A 510 -20.93 -14.70 11.37
N ASN A 511 -20.92 -13.91 10.30
CA ASN A 511 -19.70 -13.28 9.84
C ASN A 511 -19.71 -11.78 10.13
N TYR A 512 -18.57 -11.30 10.60
CA TYR A 512 -18.36 -9.94 11.08
C TYR A 512 -17.01 -9.43 10.56
N ALA A 513 -16.89 -8.11 10.50
CA ALA A 513 -15.62 -7.43 10.28
C ALA A 513 -15.31 -6.55 11.49
N ASP A 514 -14.06 -6.49 11.90
CA ASP A 514 -13.62 -5.75 13.08
C ASP A 514 -12.54 -4.76 12.77
N ILE A 515 -12.60 -3.57 13.40
CA ILE A 515 -11.42 -2.72 13.59
C ILE A 515 -10.81 -3.11 14.93
N THR A 516 -9.56 -3.57 14.92
CA THR A 516 -8.90 -4.09 16.11
C THR A 516 -7.73 -3.23 16.55
N TRP A 517 -7.51 -3.20 17.86
CA TRP A 517 -6.37 -2.54 18.49
C TRP A 517 -5.80 -3.42 19.59
N TYR A 518 -4.49 -3.66 19.58
CA TYR A 518 -3.84 -4.28 20.73
C TYR A 518 -2.46 -3.67 20.99
N THR A 519 -1.95 -3.85 22.21
CA THR A 519 -0.61 -3.40 22.61
C THR A 519 0.21 -4.54 23.18
N VAL A 520 1.51 -4.52 22.88
CA VAL A 520 2.48 -5.43 23.48
C VAL A 520 3.03 -4.79 24.76
N SER A 521 3.05 -5.55 25.84
CA SER A 521 3.54 -5.04 27.15
C SER A 521 4.98 -4.51 27.04
N GLY A 522 5.17 -3.24 27.37
CA GLY A 522 6.46 -2.56 27.21
C GLY A 522 6.86 -2.27 25.75
N GLY A 523 6.04 -2.65 24.78
CA GLY A 523 6.28 -2.48 23.35
C GLY A 523 5.34 -1.48 22.68
N GLY A 524 5.20 -1.62 21.37
CA GLY A 524 4.29 -0.84 20.55
C GLY A 524 2.84 -1.30 20.61
N GLY A 525 2.02 -0.69 19.76
CA GLY A 525 0.65 -1.09 19.52
C GLY A 525 0.43 -1.42 18.04
N VAL A 526 -0.55 -2.25 17.77
CA VAL A 526 -0.94 -2.68 16.44
C VAL A 526 -2.41 -2.37 16.21
N LEU A 527 -2.68 -1.59 15.19
CA LEU A 527 -4.00 -1.28 14.65
C LEU A 527 -4.21 -2.07 13.37
N ASP A 528 -5.37 -2.72 13.26
CA ASP A 528 -5.83 -3.29 12.00
C ASP A 528 -7.20 -2.72 11.68
N THR A 529 -7.34 -2.09 10.51
CA THR A 529 -8.63 -1.52 10.08
C THR A 529 -9.59 -2.57 9.56
N GLY A 530 -9.10 -3.75 9.21
CA GLY A 530 -9.88 -4.90 8.76
C GLY A 530 -10.80 -4.63 7.58
N ASN A 531 -10.44 -3.68 6.70
CA ASN A 531 -11.32 -3.16 5.66
C ASN A 531 -10.51 -2.73 4.43
N ALA A 532 -10.60 -3.48 3.34
CA ALA A 532 -9.87 -3.22 2.11
C ALA A 532 -10.16 -1.83 1.49
N SER A 533 -11.37 -1.32 1.66
CA SER A 533 -11.75 -0.01 1.11
C SER A 533 -11.40 1.19 2.03
N TRP A 534 -10.75 0.96 3.17
CA TRP A 534 -10.45 2.02 4.15
C TRP A 534 -9.81 3.25 3.51
N ILE A 535 -8.69 3.05 2.83
CA ILE A 535 -7.95 4.13 2.17
C ILE A 535 -8.76 4.73 1.03
N GLY A 536 -9.43 3.90 0.23
CA GLY A 536 -10.27 4.37 -0.87
C GLY A 536 -11.37 5.34 -0.44
N GLN A 537 -11.96 5.11 0.73
CA GLN A 537 -12.97 6.00 1.29
C GLN A 537 -12.42 7.32 1.85
N MET A 538 -11.10 7.41 2.09
CA MET A 538 -10.45 8.67 2.48
C MET A 538 -10.34 9.67 1.32
N SER A 539 -10.50 9.23 0.08
CA SER A 539 -10.08 10.00 -1.09
C SER A 539 -10.97 11.21 -1.36
N ASN A 540 -10.41 12.40 -1.13
CA ASN A 540 -10.82 13.66 -1.75
C ASN A 540 -9.89 14.03 -2.91
N ALA A 541 -8.95 13.16 -3.27
CA ALA A 541 -7.93 13.47 -4.26
C ALA A 541 -8.57 13.57 -5.65
N PRO A 542 -8.38 14.68 -6.39
CA PRO A 542 -8.88 14.83 -7.75
C PRO A 542 -8.22 13.86 -8.74
N LEU A 543 -7.33 13.02 -8.26
CA LEU A 543 -6.40 12.21 -9.01
C LEU A 543 -6.90 10.79 -9.29
N ILE A 544 -7.98 10.36 -8.64
CA ILE A 544 -8.50 9.01 -8.84
C ILE A 544 -9.65 9.11 -9.83
N PRO A 545 -9.52 8.52 -11.03
CA PRO A 545 -10.66 8.41 -11.92
C PRO A 545 -11.83 7.75 -11.19
N SER A 546 -13.00 8.34 -11.24
CA SER A 546 -14.20 7.91 -10.48
C SER A 546 -14.71 6.49 -10.78
N ASN A 547 -14.12 5.83 -11.76
CA ASN A 547 -14.42 4.45 -12.15
C ASN A 547 -13.52 3.40 -11.47
N VAL A 548 -12.65 3.80 -10.55
CA VAL A 548 -11.61 2.98 -9.93
C VAL A 548 -11.98 2.46 -8.58
N LEU A 549 -12.42 3.37 -7.76
CA LEU A 549 -12.88 3.08 -6.42
C LEU A 549 -14.34 3.48 -6.34
N PRO A 550 -15.13 2.83 -5.50
CA PRO A 550 -16.44 3.36 -5.14
C PRO A 550 -16.29 4.82 -4.74
N ALA A 551 -17.17 5.68 -5.25
CA ALA A 551 -17.13 7.08 -4.88
C ALA A 551 -17.18 7.21 -3.34
N PRO A 552 -16.30 8.03 -2.73
CA PRO A 552 -16.32 8.25 -1.28
C PRO A 552 -17.72 8.66 -0.82
N VAL A 553 -18.17 8.07 0.27
CA VAL A 553 -19.51 8.39 0.83
C VAL A 553 -19.42 9.71 1.60
N PRO A 554 -20.21 10.73 1.25
CA PRO A 554 -20.21 12.00 1.96
C PRO A 554 -20.43 11.81 3.47
N GLY A 555 -19.63 12.46 4.30
CA GLY A 555 -19.64 12.33 5.77
C GLY A 555 -18.78 11.17 6.29
N VAL A 556 -18.66 10.05 5.58
CA VAL A 556 -17.73 8.96 5.93
C VAL A 556 -16.29 9.43 5.78
N THR A 557 -15.97 10.04 4.65
CA THR A 557 -14.62 10.59 4.37
C THR A 557 -14.13 11.51 5.49
N ASP A 558 -14.95 12.44 5.96
CA ASP A 558 -14.56 13.38 7.03
C ASP A 558 -14.21 12.66 8.32
N HIS A 559 -14.98 11.62 8.69
CA HIS A 559 -14.67 10.80 9.86
C HIS A 559 -13.35 10.04 9.66
N LEU A 560 -13.13 9.43 8.49
CA LEU A 560 -11.89 8.71 8.22
C LEU A 560 -10.67 9.63 8.21
N LEU A 561 -10.77 10.81 7.58
CA LEU A 561 -9.69 11.80 7.61
C LEU A 561 -9.37 12.24 9.05
N ARG A 562 -10.38 12.43 9.91
CA ARG A 562 -10.18 12.73 11.33
C ARG A 562 -9.55 11.56 12.07
N ILE A 563 -9.98 10.33 11.84
CA ILE A 563 -9.38 9.11 12.42
C ILE A 563 -7.91 9.03 12.07
N MET A 564 -7.54 9.31 10.82
CA MET A 564 -6.14 9.29 10.41
C MET A 564 -5.29 10.34 11.12
N LEU A 565 -5.82 11.52 11.46
CA LEU A 565 -5.09 12.47 12.33
C LEU A 565 -4.74 11.84 13.68
N ASN A 566 -5.67 11.06 14.27
CA ASN A 566 -5.42 10.35 15.52
C ASN A 566 -4.35 9.26 15.35
N VAL A 567 -4.40 8.50 14.25
CA VAL A 567 -3.37 7.49 13.90
C VAL A 567 -1.99 8.14 13.84
N TYR A 568 -1.82 9.21 13.04
CA TYR A 568 -0.54 9.91 12.91
C TYR A 568 -0.03 10.50 14.23
N SER A 569 -0.95 11.04 15.04
CA SER A 569 -0.60 11.66 16.32
C SER A 569 -0.16 10.63 17.35
N VAL A 570 -0.99 9.62 17.59
CA VAL A 570 -0.77 8.63 18.64
C VAL A 570 0.38 7.71 18.28
N LEU A 571 0.33 7.10 17.10
CA LEU A 571 1.31 6.10 16.70
C LEU A 571 2.66 6.72 16.30
N GLY A 572 2.66 7.95 15.78
CA GLY A 572 3.87 8.68 15.39
C GLY A 572 4.61 9.37 16.56
N THR A 573 4.19 9.17 17.81
CA THR A 573 4.81 9.90 18.95
C THR A 573 5.65 8.99 19.85
N ALA A 574 5.10 7.91 20.37
CA ALA A 574 5.76 7.06 21.39
C ALA A 574 5.19 5.63 21.29
N PRO A 575 5.82 4.65 21.97
CA PRO A 575 5.24 3.33 22.12
C PRO A 575 3.83 3.42 22.71
N ALA A 576 2.84 2.96 21.94
CA ALA A 576 1.43 3.17 22.30
C ALA A 576 1.00 2.40 23.56
N SER A 577 1.73 1.35 23.96
CA SER A 577 1.49 0.64 25.22
C SER A 577 1.63 1.54 26.46
N THR A 578 2.33 2.68 26.34
CA THR A 578 2.54 3.61 27.47
C THR A 578 1.42 4.62 27.65
N THR A 579 0.66 4.90 26.59
CA THR A 579 -0.36 5.96 26.56
C THR A 579 -1.76 5.48 26.23
N ASN A 580 -1.85 4.41 25.44
CA ASN A 580 -3.11 3.89 24.89
C ASN A 580 -3.15 2.36 24.99
N SER A 581 -2.83 1.81 26.16
CA SER A 581 -2.84 0.35 26.36
C SER A 581 -4.20 -0.24 26.09
N SER A 582 -4.24 -1.34 25.33
CA SER A 582 -5.45 -2.11 25.11
C SER A 582 -5.88 -2.91 26.34
N THR A 583 -7.15 -3.20 26.45
CA THR A 583 -7.79 -3.77 27.65
C THR A 583 -8.51 -5.10 27.43
N GLY A 584 -8.67 -5.52 26.17
CA GLY A 584 -9.32 -6.76 25.79
C GLY A 584 -10.85 -6.66 25.75
N THR A 585 -11.40 -5.58 25.17
CA THR A 585 -12.84 -5.36 25.06
C THR A 585 -13.56 -6.40 24.19
N TRP A 586 -12.83 -7.19 23.39
CA TRP A 586 -13.39 -8.23 22.54
C TRP A 586 -14.34 -9.19 23.28
N ARG A 587 -14.05 -9.47 24.58
CA ARG A 587 -14.90 -10.37 25.38
C ARG A 587 -16.31 -9.86 25.55
N ALA A 588 -16.48 -8.56 25.68
CA ALA A 588 -17.80 -7.94 25.80
C ALA A 588 -18.53 -7.89 24.45
N VAL A 589 -17.79 -7.68 23.36
CA VAL A 589 -18.37 -7.60 22.01
C VAL A 589 -18.86 -8.97 21.54
N TYR A 590 -18.09 -10.02 21.81
CA TYR A 590 -18.43 -11.39 21.41
C TYR A 590 -19.23 -12.17 22.48
N ASP A 591 -19.70 -11.49 23.56
CA ASP A 591 -20.46 -12.08 24.68
C ASP A 591 -19.80 -13.34 25.29
N VAL A 592 -18.48 -13.30 25.41
CA VAL A 592 -17.71 -14.42 25.94
C VAL A 592 -17.57 -14.28 27.46
N PRO A 593 -17.98 -15.29 28.27
CA PRO A 593 -17.82 -15.25 29.73
C PRO A 593 -16.38 -15.02 30.16
N LYS A 594 -16.18 -14.18 31.18
CA LYS A 594 -14.83 -13.81 31.71
C LYS A 594 -13.95 -14.99 32.15
N ASN A 595 -14.53 -16.18 32.27
CA ASN A 595 -13.86 -17.40 32.75
C ASN A 595 -13.35 -18.31 31.61
N PHE A 596 -13.48 -17.89 30.37
CA PHE A 596 -12.85 -18.58 29.24
C PHE A 596 -11.40 -18.07 29.10
N SER A 597 -10.45 -18.87 29.56
CA SER A 597 -9.02 -18.68 29.36
C SER A 597 -8.51 -19.51 28.20
#